data_170c9f7665b06515070930053ecc74a5
#
_entry.id   170c9f7665b06515070930053ecc74a5
#
_cell.length_a   1.000
_cell.length_b   1.000
_cell.length_c   1.000
_cell.angle_alpha   90.00
_cell.angle_beta   90.00
_cell.angle_gamma   90.00
#
_symmetry.space_group_name_H-M   'P 1'
#
loop_
_entity.id
_entity.type
_entity.pdbx_description
1 polymer ?
#
loop_
_entity_poly.entity_id
_entity_poly.type
_entity_poly.pdbx_seq_one_letter_code
_entity_poly.pdbx_strand_id
1 'polypeptide(L)'
;VGDVYARGRTLALSVYALAYGGDITVNNDVDGYIGFFSAAGRGWGVWTYPADGDVTIDNQGYIGGLSASSAYGVLAQAPQGEVSVDNGGVIDVTSAAGTARGVLAVTSTGTASITNTGDISATSGIPGFTGTSAYGVIASGAYADVSNSGNITAQGNTVAAGVVAQSAYGANVSSTGGNIYAIANGTAIGISASASYGEATVDNAGNVVAVAYQGNATGIVANGYYGAS
;
A
#
# COMPACT_ATOMS: atom_id res chain seq x y z
N VAL A 1 5.86 22.31 -1.77
CA VAL A 1 4.46 22.37 -1.33
C VAL A 1 4.44 22.42 0.19
N GLY A 2 3.58 23.25 0.76
CA GLY A 2 3.44 23.34 2.23
C GLY A 2 2.68 22.15 2.82
N ASP A 3 2.53 22.17 4.14
CA ASP A 3 1.86 21.13 4.89
C ASP A 3 0.37 21.07 4.59
N VAL A 4 -0.18 19.87 4.41
CA VAL A 4 -1.61 19.59 4.26
C VAL A 4 -2.05 18.68 5.41
N TYR A 5 -2.97 19.15 6.23
CA TYR A 5 -3.47 18.38 7.36
C TYR A 5 -4.98 18.39 7.46
N ALA A 6 -5.59 17.21 7.54
CA ALA A 6 -7.02 17.05 7.73
C ALA A 6 -7.33 16.43 9.09
N ARG A 7 -8.29 17.01 9.81
CA ARG A 7 -8.81 16.45 11.06
C ARG A 7 -10.31 16.34 11.01
N GLY A 8 -10.83 15.15 11.23
CA GLY A 8 -12.27 14.87 11.20
C GLY A 8 -12.71 13.92 12.31
N ARG A 9 -14.02 13.91 12.62
CA ARG A 9 -14.58 12.92 13.54
C ARG A 9 -14.77 11.57 12.84
N THR A 10 -15.45 11.57 11.69
CA THR A 10 -15.82 10.34 10.97
C THR A 10 -15.02 10.17 9.66
N LEU A 11 -14.48 11.24 9.12
CA LEU A 11 -13.69 11.25 7.91
C LEU A 11 -12.59 12.31 8.03
N ALA A 12 -11.37 11.95 7.70
CA ALA A 12 -10.26 12.87 7.46
C ALA A 12 -9.62 12.52 6.11
N LEU A 13 -9.54 13.49 5.22
CA LEU A 13 -9.02 13.33 3.86
C LEU A 13 -8.18 14.55 3.52
N SER A 14 -6.87 14.35 3.38
CA SER A 14 -5.92 15.47 3.22
C SER A 14 -5.83 15.91 1.77
N VAL A 15 -5.58 15.00 0.85
CA VAL A 15 -5.55 15.27 -0.59
C VAL A 15 -6.58 14.39 -1.29
N TYR A 16 -7.52 15.04 -1.98
CA TYR A 16 -8.48 14.35 -2.84
C TYR A 16 -8.43 14.93 -4.23
N ALA A 17 -8.08 14.10 -5.21
CA ALA A 17 -8.07 14.49 -6.61
C ALA A 17 -9.03 13.62 -7.42
N LEU A 18 -9.97 14.27 -8.09
CA LEU A 18 -10.95 13.64 -8.96
C LEU A 18 -10.88 14.30 -10.33
N ALA A 19 -10.76 13.51 -11.39
CA ALA A 19 -10.85 13.97 -12.77
C ALA A 19 -11.91 13.15 -13.53
N TYR A 20 -12.74 13.82 -14.32
CA TYR A 20 -13.73 13.17 -15.19
C TYR A 20 -13.15 12.75 -16.53
N GLY A 21 -12.01 13.28 -16.90
CA GLY A 21 -11.19 12.92 -18.07
C GLY A 21 -9.81 13.53 -17.91
N GLY A 22 -8.78 12.78 -18.29
CA GLY A 22 -7.37 13.16 -18.16
C GLY A 22 -6.72 12.69 -16.87
N ASP A 23 -5.42 12.93 -16.79
CA ASP A 23 -4.53 12.35 -15.79
C ASP A 23 -4.55 13.12 -14.47
N ILE A 24 -4.19 12.44 -13.41
CA ILE A 24 -3.98 13.02 -12.09
C ILE A 24 -2.51 12.86 -11.70
N THR A 25 -1.87 13.95 -11.33
CA THR A 25 -0.52 13.93 -10.77
C THR A 25 -0.53 14.57 -9.38
N VAL A 26 0.04 13.88 -8.39
CA VAL A 26 0.24 14.39 -7.03
C VAL A 26 1.73 14.28 -6.69
N ASN A 27 2.35 15.43 -6.39
CA ASN A 27 3.74 15.50 -5.96
C ASN A 27 3.81 16.00 -4.51
N ASN A 28 4.46 15.24 -3.64
CA ASN A 28 4.79 15.61 -2.28
C ASN A 28 6.31 15.69 -2.14
N ASP A 29 6.85 16.92 -2.16
CA ASP A 29 8.29 17.17 -2.14
C ASP A 29 8.95 16.73 -0.80
N VAL A 30 10.26 16.72 -0.76
CA VAL A 30 11.09 16.24 0.39
C VAL A 30 10.68 16.86 1.74
N ASP A 31 10.33 18.14 1.77
CA ASP A 31 9.89 18.83 2.98
C ASP A 31 8.35 18.87 3.13
N GLY A 32 7.62 18.19 2.23
CA GLY A 32 6.16 18.18 2.23
C GLY A 32 5.58 17.25 3.30
N TYR A 33 4.52 17.69 3.98
CA TYR A 33 3.80 16.93 4.97
C TYR A 33 2.32 16.79 4.60
N ILE A 34 1.86 15.56 4.40
CA ILE A 34 0.44 15.23 4.18
C ILE A 34 -0.04 14.38 5.34
N GLY A 35 -0.83 14.95 6.25
CA GLY A 35 -1.24 14.29 7.46
C GLY A 35 -2.74 14.22 7.67
N PHE A 36 -3.24 13.19 8.37
CA PHE A 36 -4.65 13.08 8.73
C PHE A 36 -4.86 12.54 10.14
N PHE A 37 -6.01 12.92 10.73
CA PHE A 37 -6.51 12.36 11.98
C PHE A 37 -8.03 12.18 11.93
N SER A 38 -8.52 10.96 12.11
CA SER A 38 -9.94 10.67 12.20
C SER A 38 -10.29 9.97 13.52
N ALA A 39 -11.07 10.66 14.36
CA ALA A 39 -11.34 10.22 15.73
C ALA A 39 -12.27 9.01 15.86
N ALA A 40 -13.19 8.80 14.89
CA ALA A 40 -14.19 7.75 14.94
C ALA A 40 -14.42 7.02 13.60
N GLY A 41 -13.69 7.38 12.54
CA GLY A 41 -13.93 6.83 11.21
C GLY A 41 -12.64 6.61 10.42
N ARG A 42 -12.70 6.88 9.12
CA ARG A 42 -11.63 6.60 8.16
C ARG A 42 -10.72 7.80 7.96
N GLY A 43 -9.45 7.53 7.61
CA GLY A 43 -8.47 8.55 7.25
C GLY A 43 -7.71 8.20 5.98
N TRP A 44 -7.47 9.21 5.12
CA TRP A 44 -6.66 9.12 3.91
C TRP A 44 -5.67 10.26 3.83
N GLY A 45 -4.42 9.96 3.55
CA GLY A 45 -3.42 10.95 3.17
C GLY A 45 -3.70 11.45 1.76
N VAL A 46 -3.59 10.59 0.77
CA VAL A 46 -3.88 10.89 -0.64
C VAL A 46 -4.94 9.91 -1.17
N TRP A 47 -5.96 10.44 -1.84
CA TRP A 47 -6.92 9.65 -2.59
C TRP A 47 -7.12 10.25 -3.98
N THR A 48 -6.86 9.46 -5.02
CA THR A 48 -7.04 9.85 -6.42
C THR A 48 -8.01 8.93 -7.13
N TYR A 49 -8.84 9.50 -8.01
CA TYR A 49 -9.79 8.74 -8.81
C TYR A 49 -10.11 9.49 -10.12
N PRO A 50 -9.39 9.27 -11.23
CA PRO A 50 -9.85 9.70 -12.55
C PRO A 50 -10.93 8.73 -13.06
N ALA A 51 -11.90 9.25 -13.82
CA ALA A 51 -12.85 8.39 -14.55
C ALA A 51 -12.15 7.70 -15.71
N ASP A 52 -11.41 8.49 -16.52
CA ASP A 52 -10.54 8.05 -17.61
C ASP A 52 -9.20 8.79 -17.45
N GLY A 53 -8.08 8.10 -17.56
CA GLY A 53 -6.74 8.68 -17.45
C GLY A 53 -5.87 7.98 -16.42
N ASP A 54 -4.63 8.39 -16.37
CA ASP A 54 -3.60 7.79 -15.54
C ASP A 54 -3.47 8.52 -14.19
N VAL A 55 -2.93 7.81 -13.21
CA VAL A 55 -2.57 8.37 -11.90
C VAL A 55 -1.08 8.25 -11.68
N THR A 56 -0.44 9.37 -11.38
CA THR A 56 0.95 9.42 -10.94
C THR A 56 1.04 10.08 -9.57
N ILE A 57 1.65 9.39 -8.61
CA ILE A 57 1.92 9.93 -7.27
C ILE A 57 3.41 9.81 -6.99
N ASP A 58 4.07 10.94 -6.75
CA ASP A 58 5.46 11.00 -6.32
C ASP A 58 5.51 11.55 -4.88
N ASN A 59 5.95 10.72 -3.95
CA ASN A 59 6.13 11.07 -2.55
C ASN A 59 7.61 11.06 -2.17
N GLN A 60 8.17 12.23 -1.94
CA GLN A 60 9.52 12.40 -1.40
C GLN A 60 9.50 12.89 0.06
N GLY A 61 8.34 13.34 0.55
CA GLY A 61 8.11 13.84 1.90
C GLY A 61 7.44 12.81 2.82
N TYR A 62 6.57 13.31 3.69
CA TYR A 62 5.81 12.48 4.65
C TYR A 62 4.33 12.40 4.26
N ILE A 63 3.77 11.21 4.25
CA ILE A 63 2.33 10.96 4.16
C ILE A 63 1.92 10.05 5.31
N GLY A 64 0.98 10.48 6.15
CA GLY A 64 0.53 9.55 7.19
C GLY A 64 -0.49 10.10 8.17
N GLY A 65 -0.84 9.25 9.14
CA GLY A 65 -1.77 9.64 10.19
C GLY A 65 -2.46 8.48 10.89
N LEU A 66 -3.38 8.87 11.79
CA LEU A 66 -4.12 7.95 12.63
C LEU A 66 -5.62 8.00 12.31
N SER A 67 -6.25 6.82 12.23
CA SER A 67 -7.70 6.73 12.19
C SER A 67 -8.26 5.68 13.13
N ALA A 68 -9.49 5.88 13.60
CA ALA A 68 -10.15 4.91 14.47
C ALA A 68 -10.56 3.65 13.72
N SER A 69 -10.95 3.75 12.44
CA SER A 69 -11.49 2.63 11.67
C SER A 69 -10.51 2.14 10.59
N SER A 70 -10.34 2.84 9.48
CA SER A 70 -9.38 2.44 8.45
C SER A 70 -8.48 3.59 8.07
N ALA A 71 -7.18 3.32 7.91
CA ALA A 71 -6.16 4.29 7.52
C ALA A 71 -5.53 3.90 6.18
N TYR A 72 -5.39 4.88 5.30
CA TYR A 72 -4.70 4.76 4.02
C TYR A 72 -3.69 5.89 3.88
N GLY A 73 -2.43 5.57 3.61
CA GLY A 73 -1.45 6.57 3.22
C GLY A 73 -1.77 7.09 1.83
N VAL A 74 -1.70 6.20 0.86
CA VAL A 74 -2.04 6.46 -0.54
C VAL A 74 -3.10 5.47 -1.02
N LEU A 75 -4.18 5.98 -1.57
CA LEU A 75 -5.17 5.22 -2.34
C LEU A 75 -5.21 5.80 -3.76
N ALA A 76 -4.51 5.15 -4.67
CA ALA A 76 -4.44 5.52 -6.08
C ALA A 76 -5.32 4.57 -6.92
N GLN A 77 -6.31 5.13 -7.60
CA GLN A 77 -7.26 4.36 -8.40
C GLN A 77 -7.36 4.96 -9.80
N ALA A 78 -7.19 4.16 -10.84
CA ALA A 78 -7.40 4.52 -12.24
C ALA A 78 -8.17 3.39 -12.95
N PRO A 79 -9.50 3.38 -12.97
CA PRO A 79 -10.27 2.25 -13.50
C PRO A 79 -9.93 1.88 -14.93
N GLN A 80 -9.57 2.84 -15.78
CA GLN A 80 -9.27 2.65 -17.19
C GLN A 80 -7.84 2.99 -17.61
N GLY A 81 -7.06 3.62 -16.71
CA GLY A 81 -5.68 4.03 -16.95
C GLY A 81 -4.66 3.19 -16.16
N GLU A 82 -3.46 3.68 -16.15
CA GLU A 82 -2.36 3.14 -15.36
C GLU A 82 -2.26 3.86 -14.01
N VAL A 83 -1.71 3.18 -13.02
CA VAL A 83 -1.38 3.77 -11.72
C VAL A 83 0.11 3.62 -11.48
N SER A 84 0.79 4.74 -11.23
CA SER A 84 2.19 4.77 -10.80
C SER A 84 2.30 5.47 -9.45
N VAL A 85 2.91 4.81 -8.48
CA VAL A 85 3.23 5.39 -7.17
C VAL A 85 4.71 5.22 -6.90
N ASP A 86 5.42 6.34 -6.80
CA ASP A 86 6.83 6.39 -6.44
C ASP A 86 6.97 6.94 -5.01
N ASN A 87 7.52 6.15 -4.10
CA ASN A 87 7.76 6.55 -2.72
C ASN A 87 9.26 6.55 -2.41
N GLY A 88 9.84 7.74 -2.35
CA GLY A 88 11.19 7.98 -1.84
C GLY A 88 11.20 8.50 -0.40
N GLY A 89 10.06 8.97 0.10
CA GLY A 89 9.88 9.52 1.44
C GLY A 89 9.33 8.49 2.46
N VAL A 90 8.49 8.97 3.37
CA VAL A 90 7.89 8.15 4.43
C VAL A 90 6.38 8.08 4.27
N ILE A 91 5.83 6.88 4.34
CA ILE A 91 4.39 6.65 4.47
C ILE A 91 4.15 5.89 5.79
N ASP A 92 3.49 6.53 6.76
CA ASP A 92 3.23 5.93 8.07
C ASP A 92 1.76 6.08 8.48
N VAL A 93 1.05 4.95 8.53
CA VAL A 93 -0.38 4.94 8.82
C VAL A 93 -0.75 3.98 9.92
N THR A 94 -1.60 4.46 10.82
CA THR A 94 -2.12 3.66 11.92
C THR A 94 -3.65 3.65 11.92
N SER A 95 -4.22 2.46 12.01
CA SER A 95 -5.64 2.24 12.24
C SER A 95 -5.86 1.62 13.62
N ALA A 96 -6.70 2.22 14.45
CA ALA A 96 -6.94 1.69 15.79
C ALA A 96 -7.70 0.35 15.78
N ALA A 97 -8.79 0.26 15.00
CA ALA A 97 -9.69 -0.89 15.03
C ALA A 97 -10.02 -1.48 13.64
N GLY A 98 -9.56 -0.87 12.56
CA GLY A 98 -9.83 -1.34 11.19
C GLY A 98 -8.57 -1.76 10.45
N THR A 99 -8.58 -1.57 9.15
CA THR A 99 -7.44 -1.93 8.28
C THR A 99 -6.53 -0.74 8.05
N ALA A 100 -5.22 -0.95 8.16
CA ALA A 100 -4.19 -0.01 7.74
C ALA A 100 -3.59 -0.43 6.39
N ARG A 101 -3.44 0.51 5.46
CA ARG A 101 -2.76 0.31 4.18
C ARG A 101 -1.79 1.47 3.93
N GLY A 102 -0.51 1.15 3.74
CA GLY A 102 0.49 2.14 3.35
C GLY A 102 0.17 2.68 1.96
N VAL A 103 0.30 1.83 0.94
CA VAL A 103 -0.04 2.14 -0.46
C VAL A 103 -1.02 1.12 -1.01
N LEU A 104 -2.07 1.60 -1.66
CA LEU A 104 -3.00 0.80 -2.45
C LEU A 104 -3.14 1.42 -3.84
N ALA A 105 -2.56 0.76 -4.86
CA ALA A 105 -2.67 1.12 -6.27
C ALA A 105 -3.61 0.13 -6.97
N VAL A 106 -4.66 0.64 -7.62
CA VAL A 106 -5.69 -0.19 -8.25
C VAL A 106 -6.05 0.34 -9.63
N THR A 107 -5.98 -0.54 -10.61
CA THR A 107 -6.56 -0.33 -11.94
C THR A 107 -7.33 -1.56 -12.39
N SER A 108 -8.25 -1.42 -13.34
CA SER A 108 -8.98 -2.57 -13.90
C SER A 108 -8.35 -3.09 -15.19
N THR A 109 -7.81 -2.22 -16.03
CA THR A 109 -7.33 -2.54 -17.38
C THR A 109 -5.84 -2.29 -17.59
N GLY A 110 -5.25 -1.42 -16.80
CA GLY A 110 -3.85 -1.00 -16.92
C GLY A 110 -2.89 -1.75 -15.98
N THR A 111 -1.72 -1.19 -15.84
CA THR A 111 -0.68 -1.62 -14.88
C THR A 111 -0.80 -0.83 -13.59
N ALA A 112 -0.80 -1.52 -12.46
CA ALA A 112 -0.57 -0.91 -11.15
C ALA A 112 0.91 -1.07 -10.80
N SER A 113 1.66 0.02 -10.85
CA SER A 113 3.10 0.05 -10.57
C SER A 113 3.40 0.79 -9.27
N ILE A 114 4.21 0.21 -8.42
CA ILE A 114 4.67 0.83 -7.17
C ILE A 114 6.18 0.68 -7.06
N THR A 115 6.86 1.81 -6.95
CA THR A 115 8.30 1.87 -6.65
C THR A 115 8.48 2.41 -5.24
N ASN A 116 9.14 1.66 -4.37
CA ASN A 116 9.46 2.10 -3.02
C ASN A 116 10.96 2.09 -2.77
N THR A 117 11.52 3.26 -2.52
CA THR A 117 12.91 3.44 -2.08
C THR A 117 12.99 4.02 -0.65
N GLY A 118 11.87 4.51 -0.13
CA GLY A 118 11.71 5.05 1.22
C GLY A 118 11.13 4.05 2.22
N ASP A 119 10.49 4.56 3.26
CA ASP A 119 9.91 3.75 4.31
C ASP A 119 8.38 3.71 4.23
N ILE A 120 7.79 2.52 4.34
CA ILE A 120 6.34 2.34 4.42
C ILE A 120 6.00 1.56 5.68
N SER A 121 5.17 2.14 6.55
CA SER A 121 4.66 1.53 7.78
C SER A 121 3.14 1.52 7.78
N ALA A 122 2.54 0.36 8.00
CA ALA A 122 1.12 0.20 8.17
C ALA A 122 0.84 -0.61 9.44
N THR A 123 0.21 0.02 10.42
CA THR A 123 -0.12 -0.60 11.71
C THR A 123 -1.62 -0.66 11.93
N SER A 124 -2.14 -1.84 12.22
CA SER A 124 -3.54 -2.07 12.55
C SER A 124 -3.68 -2.71 13.92
N GLY A 125 -4.46 -2.08 14.80
CA GLY A 125 -4.61 -2.47 16.20
C GLY A 125 -3.62 -1.78 17.11
N ILE A 126 -4.10 -0.87 17.94
CA ILE A 126 -3.37 -0.29 19.06
C ILE A 126 -3.83 -0.98 20.36
N PRO A 127 -3.04 -0.89 21.48
CA PRO A 127 -3.43 -1.49 22.74
C PRO A 127 -4.87 -1.12 23.17
N GLY A 128 -5.69 -2.12 23.45
CA GLY A 128 -7.11 -1.96 23.79
C GLY A 128 -8.10 -2.01 22.63
N PHE A 129 -7.64 -2.13 21.39
CA PHE A 129 -8.48 -2.29 20.20
C PHE A 129 -8.10 -3.55 19.41
N THR A 130 -9.11 -4.23 18.88
CA THR A 130 -8.94 -5.39 18.01
C THR A 130 -8.84 -4.91 16.55
N GLY A 131 -7.68 -4.39 16.17
CA GLY A 131 -7.38 -4.11 14.77
C GLY A 131 -7.47 -5.38 13.92
N THR A 132 -7.73 -5.23 12.63
CA THR A 132 -7.93 -6.38 11.75
C THR A 132 -6.69 -6.68 10.93
N SER A 133 -6.40 -5.89 9.93
CA SER A 133 -5.37 -6.23 8.95
C SER A 133 -4.47 -5.03 8.64
N ALA A 134 -3.22 -5.32 8.36
CA ALA A 134 -2.24 -4.34 7.89
C ALA A 134 -1.61 -4.80 6.59
N TYR A 135 -1.48 -3.88 5.65
CA TYR A 135 -0.83 -4.08 4.36
C TYR A 135 0.16 -2.95 4.12
N GLY A 136 1.42 -3.28 3.88
CA GLY A 136 2.41 -2.28 3.48
C GLY A 136 2.09 -1.73 2.10
N VAL A 137 2.13 -2.60 1.09
CA VAL A 137 1.92 -2.27 -0.32
C VAL A 137 0.94 -3.25 -0.95
N ILE A 138 -0.02 -2.73 -1.72
CA ILE A 138 -0.92 -3.53 -2.56
C ILE A 138 -0.94 -2.91 -3.96
N ALA A 139 -0.54 -3.70 -4.97
CA ALA A 139 -0.73 -3.39 -6.38
C ALA A 139 -1.76 -4.36 -6.99
N SER A 140 -2.77 -3.85 -7.66
CA SER A 140 -3.83 -4.67 -8.26
C SER A 140 -4.25 -4.11 -9.62
N GLY A 141 -4.18 -4.94 -10.68
CA GLY A 141 -4.49 -4.50 -12.04
C GLY A 141 -4.54 -5.64 -13.05
N ALA A 142 -4.60 -5.29 -14.33
CA ALA A 142 -4.35 -6.24 -15.40
C ALA A 142 -2.90 -6.78 -15.28
N TYR A 143 -1.98 -5.88 -14.97
CA TYR A 143 -0.62 -6.19 -14.53
C TYR A 143 -0.35 -5.52 -13.18
N ALA A 144 0.49 -6.12 -12.35
CA ALA A 144 0.87 -5.57 -11.05
C ALA A 144 2.39 -5.69 -10.88
N ASP A 145 3.05 -4.55 -10.79
CA ASP A 145 4.50 -4.46 -10.67
C ASP A 145 4.88 -3.73 -9.38
N VAL A 146 5.70 -4.37 -8.54
CA VAL A 146 6.23 -3.76 -7.31
C VAL A 146 7.75 -3.84 -7.32
N SER A 147 8.40 -2.70 -7.25
CA SER A 147 9.85 -2.57 -7.07
C SER A 147 10.14 -2.00 -5.68
N ASN A 148 10.91 -2.72 -4.87
CA ASN A 148 11.24 -2.30 -3.52
C ASN A 148 12.74 -2.34 -3.25
N SER A 149 13.27 -1.23 -2.75
CA SER A 149 14.62 -1.17 -2.15
C SER A 149 14.61 -0.54 -0.74
N GLY A 150 13.48 0.02 -0.32
CA GLY A 150 13.28 0.61 1.01
C GLY A 150 12.68 -0.38 2.02
N ASN A 151 12.30 0.12 3.18
CA ASN A 151 11.70 -0.73 4.20
C ASN A 151 10.17 -0.72 4.12
N ILE A 152 9.57 -1.90 4.31
CA ILE A 152 8.12 -2.06 4.38
C ILE A 152 7.78 -2.82 5.67
N THR A 153 6.96 -2.22 6.51
CA THR A 153 6.46 -2.86 7.74
C THR A 153 4.94 -2.92 7.72
N ALA A 154 4.39 -4.10 7.90
CA ALA A 154 2.97 -4.32 8.11
C ALA A 154 2.76 -5.03 9.45
N GLN A 155 2.03 -4.41 10.37
CA GLN A 155 1.70 -4.99 11.67
C GLN A 155 0.19 -5.01 11.88
N GLY A 156 -0.38 -6.20 11.92
CA GLY A 156 -1.83 -6.41 12.06
C GLY A 156 -2.18 -7.41 13.16
N ASN A 157 -3.46 -7.49 13.52
CA ASN A 157 -3.92 -8.48 14.47
C ASN A 157 -4.31 -9.78 13.76
N THR A 158 -5.20 -9.73 12.77
CA THR A 158 -5.64 -10.94 12.04
C THR A 158 -4.75 -11.25 10.87
N VAL A 159 -4.40 -10.26 10.05
CA VAL A 159 -3.54 -10.41 8.88
C VAL A 159 -2.52 -9.29 8.84
N ALA A 160 -1.29 -9.63 8.49
CA ALA A 160 -0.28 -8.68 8.05
C ALA A 160 0.32 -9.15 6.72
N ALA A 161 0.42 -8.26 5.75
CA ALA A 161 1.14 -8.53 4.51
C ALA A 161 2.05 -7.35 4.15
N GLY A 162 3.33 -7.66 3.91
CA GLY A 162 4.30 -6.64 3.50
C GLY A 162 3.99 -6.13 2.11
N VAL A 163 4.08 -7.01 1.11
CA VAL A 163 3.80 -6.71 -0.30
C VAL A 163 2.78 -7.68 -0.86
N VAL A 164 1.78 -7.16 -1.59
CA VAL A 164 0.78 -7.93 -2.31
C VAL A 164 0.69 -7.41 -3.74
N ALA A 165 1.04 -8.23 -4.72
CA ALA A 165 0.84 -7.97 -6.15
C ALA A 165 -0.22 -8.95 -6.69
N GLN A 166 -1.35 -8.43 -7.16
CA GLN A 166 -2.44 -9.23 -7.69
C GLN A 166 -2.80 -8.76 -9.10
N SER A 167 -2.85 -9.68 -10.05
CA SER A 167 -3.13 -9.32 -11.42
C SER A 167 -3.93 -10.36 -12.17
N ALA A 168 -4.45 -9.95 -13.34
CA ALA A 168 -5.02 -10.88 -14.31
C ALA A 168 -3.90 -11.60 -15.09
N TYR A 169 -2.92 -10.87 -15.61
CA TYR A 169 -1.99 -11.38 -16.63
C TYR A 169 -0.52 -11.45 -16.20
N GLY A 170 -0.07 -10.66 -15.24
CA GLY A 170 1.31 -10.72 -14.76
C GLY A 170 1.49 -9.99 -13.44
N ALA A 171 2.02 -10.67 -12.43
CA ALA A 171 2.34 -10.11 -11.13
C ALA A 171 3.83 -10.22 -10.85
N ASN A 172 4.54 -9.09 -10.80
CA ASN A 172 5.98 -9.06 -10.57
C ASN A 172 6.30 -8.31 -9.28
N VAL A 173 7.13 -8.89 -8.46
CA VAL A 173 7.71 -8.23 -7.28
C VAL A 173 9.21 -8.34 -7.34
N SER A 174 9.90 -7.22 -7.42
CA SER A 174 11.36 -7.13 -7.33
C SER A 174 11.75 -6.41 -6.05
N SER A 175 12.45 -7.06 -5.14
CA SER A 175 12.98 -6.46 -3.92
C SER A 175 14.49 -6.56 -3.92
N THR A 176 15.14 -5.48 -4.32
CA THR A 176 16.61 -5.43 -4.48
C THR A 176 17.36 -5.04 -3.22
N GLY A 177 16.63 -4.63 -2.17
CA GLY A 177 17.20 -4.23 -0.86
C GLY A 177 16.10 -3.98 0.15
N GLY A 178 16.50 -3.36 1.28
CA GLY A 178 15.58 -3.06 2.38
C GLY A 178 15.08 -4.29 3.13
N ASN A 179 14.13 -4.06 4.02
CA ASN A 179 13.53 -5.11 4.84
C ASN A 179 12.02 -5.10 4.68
N ILE A 180 11.42 -6.25 4.50
CA ILE A 180 9.98 -6.44 4.46
C ILE A 180 9.57 -7.23 5.71
N TYR A 181 8.83 -6.58 6.62
CA TYR A 181 8.32 -7.18 7.85
C TYR A 181 6.80 -7.30 7.80
N ALA A 182 6.29 -8.49 8.03
CA ALA A 182 4.88 -8.75 8.24
C ALA A 182 4.69 -9.46 9.59
N ILE A 183 3.99 -8.81 10.52
CA ILE A 183 3.82 -9.30 11.89
C ILE A 183 2.33 -9.33 12.23
N ALA A 184 1.80 -10.51 12.59
CA ALA A 184 0.40 -10.68 12.97
C ALA A 184 0.22 -11.65 14.13
N ASN A 185 -0.93 -11.59 14.83
CA ASN A 185 -1.34 -12.70 15.67
C ASN A 185 -1.88 -13.85 14.81
N GLY A 186 -2.66 -13.56 13.77
CA GLY A 186 -3.20 -14.53 12.83
C GLY A 186 -2.22 -14.86 11.70
N THR A 187 -2.49 -14.43 10.49
CA THR A 187 -1.67 -14.76 9.31
C THR A 187 -0.68 -13.66 8.98
N ALA A 188 0.58 -14.01 8.76
CA ALA A 188 1.63 -13.09 8.30
C ALA A 188 2.17 -13.54 6.94
N ILE A 189 2.24 -12.62 5.97
CA ILE A 189 2.77 -12.86 4.62
C ILE A 189 3.80 -11.78 4.32
N GLY A 190 5.04 -12.15 4.02
CA GLY A 190 6.07 -11.19 3.63
C GLY A 190 5.77 -10.61 2.24
N ILE A 191 5.82 -11.44 1.21
CA ILE A 191 5.53 -11.10 -0.18
C ILE A 191 4.51 -12.09 -0.75
N SER A 192 3.50 -11.58 -1.46
CA SER A 192 2.55 -12.38 -2.23
C SER A 192 2.44 -11.82 -3.65
N ALA A 193 2.77 -12.63 -4.67
CA ALA A 193 2.52 -12.34 -6.07
C ALA A 193 1.51 -13.36 -6.62
N SER A 194 0.47 -12.90 -7.31
CA SER A 194 -0.56 -13.77 -7.87
C SER A 194 -1.07 -13.26 -9.21
N ALA A 195 -1.04 -14.14 -10.23
CA ALA A 195 -1.58 -13.87 -11.56
C ALA A 195 -2.61 -14.93 -11.95
N SER A 196 -3.85 -14.51 -12.27
CA SER A 196 -4.96 -15.43 -12.54
C SER A 196 -4.83 -16.15 -13.87
N TYR A 197 -4.24 -15.50 -14.89
CA TYR A 197 -4.09 -16.01 -16.26
C TYR A 197 -2.66 -15.87 -16.79
N GLY A 198 -1.71 -15.47 -15.97
CA GLY A 198 -0.34 -15.18 -16.37
C GLY A 198 0.71 -15.76 -15.44
N GLU A 199 1.87 -15.16 -15.47
CA GLU A 199 3.01 -15.54 -14.65
C GLU A 199 3.09 -14.66 -13.40
N ALA A 200 3.48 -15.26 -12.27
CA ALA A 200 3.80 -14.54 -11.06
C ALA A 200 5.28 -14.72 -10.71
N THR A 201 6.02 -13.62 -10.60
CA THR A 201 7.45 -13.64 -10.30
C THR A 201 7.77 -12.86 -9.03
N VAL A 202 8.68 -13.40 -8.23
CA VAL A 202 9.26 -12.69 -7.08
C VAL A 202 10.78 -12.83 -7.13
N ASP A 203 11.46 -11.73 -7.37
CA ASP A 203 12.91 -11.62 -7.25
C ASP A 203 13.25 -10.85 -5.97
N ASN A 204 13.88 -11.53 -5.01
CA ASN A 204 14.17 -10.94 -3.71
C ASN A 204 15.63 -11.08 -3.32
N ALA A 205 16.32 -9.96 -3.18
CA ALA A 205 17.66 -9.86 -2.61
C ALA A 205 17.68 -9.21 -1.21
N GLY A 206 16.54 -8.68 -0.73
CA GLY A 206 16.39 -8.11 0.60
C GLY A 206 15.98 -9.13 1.67
N ASN A 207 15.76 -8.66 2.88
CA ASN A 207 15.26 -9.48 3.97
C ASN A 207 13.73 -9.51 3.97
N VAL A 208 13.14 -10.70 4.04
CA VAL A 208 11.69 -10.90 4.19
C VAL A 208 11.43 -11.67 5.48
N VAL A 209 10.71 -11.05 6.39
CA VAL A 209 10.39 -11.62 7.70
C VAL A 209 8.87 -11.63 7.89
N ALA A 210 8.30 -12.82 8.02
CA ALA A 210 6.90 -13.02 8.37
C ALA A 210 6.79 -13.70 9.73
N VAL A 211 6.10 -13.08 10.68
CA VAL A 211 5.90 -13.60 12.04
C VAL A 211 4.42 -13.68 12.36
N ALA A 212 3.92 -14.88 12.61
CA ALA A 212 2.57 -15.12 13.08
C ALA A 212 2.61 -15.77 14.45
N TYR A 213 1.98 -15.15 15.47
CA TYR A 213 2.04 -15.67 16.84
C TYR A 213 1.07 -16.83 17.10
N GLN A 214 -0.06 -16.90 16.37
CA GLN A 214 -1.11 -17.90 16.58
C GLN A 214 -1.57 -18.59 15.29
N GLY A 215 -1.09 -18.16 14.12
CA GLY A 215 -1.52 -18.66 12.81
C GLY A 215 -0.35 -19.00 11.89
N ASN A 216 -0.54 -18.77 10.61
CA ASN A 216 0.44 -19.18 9.59
C ASN A 216 1.35 -18.00 9.21
N ALA A 217 2.64 -18.26 9.12
CA ALA A 217 3.63 -17.34 8.57
C ALA A 217 4.14 -17.85 7.23
N THR A 218 4.11 -17.01 6.20
CA THR A 218 4.65 -17.30 4.87
C THR A 218 5.61 -16.18 4.48
N GLY A 219 6.87 -16.50 4.22
CA GLY A 219 7.85 -15.51 3.77
C GLY A 219 7.48 -14.98 2.39
N ILE A 220 7.50 -15.84 1.38
CA ILE A 220 7.22 -15.49 -0.02
C ILE A 220 6.26 -16.53 -0.61
N VAL A 221 5.29 -16.07 -1.38
CA VAL A 221 4.41 -16.91 -2.19
C VAL A 221 4.23 -16.30 -3.58
N ALA A 222 4.43 -17.10 -4.62
CA ALA A 222 4.15 -16.77 -6.00
C ALA A 222 3.15 -17.79 -6.58
N ASN A 223 2.06 -17.34 -7.16
CA ASN A 223 1.03 -18.17 -7.79
C ASN A 223 0.69 -17.63 -9.17
N GLY A 224 1.11 -18.32 -10.22
CA GLY A 224 0.79 -17.98 -11.61
C GLY A 224 0.13 -19.16 -12.32
N TYR A 225 -0.84 -18.89 -13.19
CA TYR A 225 -1.51 -19.93 -13.98
C TYR A 225 -0.56 -20.60 -14.97
N TYR A 226 0.33 -19.81 -15.62
CA TYR A 226 1.32 -20.32 -16.57
C TYR A 226 2.71 -20.51 -15.96
N GLY A 227 2.94 -20.10 -14.73
CA GLY A 227 4.22 -20.27 -14.04
C GLY A 227 4.34 -19.39 -12.80
N ALA A 228 5.23 -19.81 -11.91
CA ALA A 228 5.61 -19.03 -10.73
C ALA A 228 7.10 -19.23 -10.46
N SER A 229 7.82 -18.16 -10.15
CA SER A 229 9.25 -18.18 -9.82
C SER A 229 9.61 -17.15 -8.75
#